data_cc74be49f29246fe9fcc0d3f4ea791d2
#
_entry.id   cc74be49f29246fe9fcc0d3f4ea791d2
#
_cell.length_a   1.000
_cell.length_b   1.000
_cell.length_c   1.000
_cell.angle_alpha   90.00
_cell.angle_beta   90.00
_cell.angle_gamma   90.00
#
_symmetry.space_group_name_H-M   'P 1'
#
loop_
_entity.id
_entity.type
_entity.pdbx_description
1 polymer ?
#
loop_
_entity_poly.entity_id
_entity_poly.type
_entity_poly.pdbx_seq_one_letter_code
_entity_poly.pdbx_strand_id
1 'polypeptide(L)'
;MATHDYVIDNQSAPTARADINNVLQAIVTNNSGASAPSVTFAGMWWLDTTNNYLKMRDKDNAAWVIVGEFDITNDRFKLISDSIKAASAGGIDVLNSSGTKIIDLQVASQATAEAGTNNTELMTPLRTAQSVFENAVIYPKIVTILQSGTSYVLPATARAVLIRASGGGGGGSVYEPTFATAANGFTGGTTTVTNATLGINIVAEGGARGVNTTNETEILNASSGGDVLRGSGAAGGSGDAGNNTTANRSNGRPANLVTKYVIDTDVAGATLTYAIGAGGAGGSVSGASGEAGMTGFVEIWAW
;
A
#
# COMPACT_ATOMS: atom_id res chain seq x y z
N MET A 1 -19.46 -55.19 19.81
CA MET A 1 -20.10 -53.94 20.19
C MET A 1 -21.35 -54.26 20.95
N ALA A 2 -21.56 -53.64 22.06
CA ALA A 2 -22.64 -53.98 22.97
C ALA A 2 -23.28 -52.73 23.59
N THR A 3 -24.61 -52.76 23.63
CA THR A 3 -25.44 -51.88 24.48
C THR A 3 -26.09 -52.76 25.55
N HIS A 4 -26.35 -52.26 26.72
CA HIS A 4 -26.97 -52.95 27.82
C HIS A 4 -27.98 -52.06 28.54
N ASP A 5 -28.97 -52.67 29.22
CA ASP A 5 -29.96 -51.95 30.02
C ASP A 5 -29.51 -51.69 31.47
N TYR A 6 -28.35 -52.26 31.88
CA TYR A 6 -27.76 -52.19 33.20
C TYR A 6 -28.57 -52.84 34.32
N VAL A 7 -29.45 -53.74 33.92
CA VAL A 7 -30.19 -54.60 34.88
C VAL A 7 -29.62 -56.00 34.80
N ILE A 8 -29.28 -56.57 35.94
CA ILE A 8 -28.90 -58.00 36.07
C ILE A 8 -30.08 -58.74 36.62
N ASP A 9 -30.72 -59.52 35.77
CA ASP A 9 -31.90 -60.28 36.13
C ASP A 9 -31.57 -61.43 37.12
N ASN A 10 -32.54 -61.80 37.95
CA ASN A 10 -32.43 -62.97 38.80
C ASN A 10 -32.59 -64.25 37.99
N GLN A 11 -31.48 -64.89 37.66
CA GLN A 11 -31.42 -66.00 36.71
C GLN A 11 -30.36 -67.04 37.12
N SER A 12 -30.20 -68.12 36.33
CA SER A 12 -29.17 -69.10 36.61
C SER A 12 -27.76 -68.52 36.64
N ALA A 13 -26.85 -69.08 37.43
CA ALA A 13 -25.48 -68.57 37.54
C ALA A 13 -24.70 -68.45 36.22
N PRO A 14 -24.84 -69.35 35.23
CA PRO A 14 -24.22 -69.16 33.92
C PRO A 14 -24.79 -67.99 33.15
N THR A 15 -26.13 -67.79 33.20
CA THR A 15 -26.83 -66.71 32.51
C THR A 15 -26.54 -65.36 33.15
N ALA A 16 -26.54 -65.26 34.49
CA ALA A 16 -26.18 -64.07 35.20
C ALA A 16 -24.72 -63.62 34.91
N ARG A 17 -23.80 -64.59 34.79
CA ARG A 17 -22.41 -64.31 34.42
C ARG A 17 -22.30 -63.77 32.99
N ALA A 18 -23.07 -64.30 32.05
CA ALA A 18 -23.10 -63.79 30.67
C ALA A 18 -23.64 -62.37 30.64
N ASP A 19 -24.65 -62.06 31.43
CA ASP A 19 -25.26 -60.75 31.54
C ASP A 19 -24.28 -59.71 32.16
N ILE A 20 -23.58 -60.06 33.20
CA ILE A 20 -22.49 -59.24 33.79
C ILE A 20 -21.39 -58.97 32.75
N ASN A 21 -20.99 -59.98 31.97
CA ASN A 21 -19.99 -59.78 30.91
C ASN A 21 -20.48 -58.82 29.83
N ASN A 22 -21.78 -58.86 29.47
CA ASN A 22 -22.37 -57.91 28.51
C ASN A 22 -22.41 -56.48 29.04
N VAL A 23 -22.73 -56.30 30.34
CA VAL A 23 -22.61 -54.99 31.01
C VAL A 23 -21.19 -54.44 30.91
N LEU A 24 -20.21 -55.26 31.28
CA LEU A 24 -18.79 -54.86 31.22
C LEU A 24 -18.37 -54.54 29.78
N GLN A 25 -18.82 -55.29 28.80
CA GLN A 25 -18.53 -55.02 27.41
C GLN A 25 -19.19 -53.73 26.92
N ALA A 26 -20.42 -53.42 27.33
CA ALA A 26 -21.11 -52.20 27.02
C ALA A 26 -20.33 -50.96 27.60
N ILE A 27 -19.91 -51.08 28.86
CA ILE A 27 -19.11 -50.03 29.53
C ILE A 27 -17.79 -49.78 28.78
N VAL A 28 -17.01 -50.85 28.52
CA VAL A 28 -15.70 -50.76 27.84
C VAL A 28 -15.79 -50.16 26.45
N THR A 29 -16.91 -50.42 25.72
CA THR A 29 -17.13 -49.93 24.38
C THR A 29 -17.95 -48.62 24.33
N ASN A 30 -18.14 -47.90 25.43
CA ASN A 30 -19.00 -46.72 25.55
C ASN A 30 -20.42 -46.97 24.97
N ASN A 31 -21.01 -48.09 25.27
CA ASN A 31 -22.31 -48.50 24.73
C ASN A 31 -22.36 -48.50 23.20
N SER A 32 -21.36 -49.04 22.56
CA SER A 32 -21.22 -49.03 21.10
C SER A 32 -22.32 -49.89 20.43
N GLY A 33 -23.07 -49.28 19.54
CA GLY A 33 -24.12 -49.99 18.80
C GLY A 33 -24.82 -49.16 17.73
N ALA A 34 -25.53 -49.83 16.84
CA ALA A 34 -26.32 -49.19 15.78
C ALA A 34 -27.59 -48.48 16.31
N SER A 35 -28.06 -48.91 17.49
CA SER A 35 -29.19 -48.29 18.19
C SER A 35 -28.74 -47.78 19.55
N ALA A 36 -29.37 -46.72 19.99
CA ALA A 36 -29.12 -46.17 21.33
C ALA A 36 -29.46 -47.20 22.41
N PRO A 37 -28.76 -47.17 23.57
CA PRO A 37 -29.15 -47.95 24.76
C PRO A 37 -30.62 -47.69 25.12
N SER A 38 -31.35 -48.77 25.50
CA SER A 38 -32.75 -48.64 25.89
C SER A 38 -32.94 -47.96 27.24
N VAL A 39 -31.97 -48.09 28.13
CA VAL A 39 -31.88 -47.35 29.40
C VAL A 39 -30.79 -46.34 29.33
N THR A 40 -31.08 -45.12 29.75
CA THR A 40 -30.14 -44.00 29.67
C THR A 40 -29.99 -43.28 30.98
N PHE A 41 -28.78 -42.72 31.19
CA PHE A 41 -28.42 -41.92 32.37
C PHE A 41 -27.76 -40.62 31.93
N ALA A 42 -27.96 -39.53 32.66
CA ALA A 42 -27.31 -38.27 32.38
C ALA A 42 -25.77 -38.45 32.33
N GLY A 43 -25.12 -37.89 31.32
CA GLY A 43 -23.66 -38.01 31.09
C GLY A 43 -23.21 -39.36 30.50
N MET A 44 -24.14 -40.27 30.20
CA MET A 44 -23.83 -41.55 29.56
C MET A 44 -23.30 -41.36 28.14
N TRP A 45 -22.30 -42.15 27.76
CA TRP A 45 -21.73 -42.15 26.42
C TRP A 45 -22.33 -43.21 25.53
N TRP A 46 -22.49 -42.93 24.25
CA TRP A 46 -22.90 -43.87 23.24
C TRP A 46 -22.11 -43.64 21.94
N LEU A 47 -21.42 -44.65 21.47
CA LEU A 47 -20.84 -44.70 20.14
C LEU A 47 -21.88 -45.21 19.14
N ASP A 48 -22.52 -44.29 18.43
CA ASP A 48 -23.45 -44.58 17.34
C ASP A 48 -22.67 -45.09 16.12
N THR A 49 -22.70 -46.42 15.91
CA THR A 49 -21.94 -47.08 14.83
C THR A 49 -22.62 -46.98 13.45
N THR A 50 -23.85 -46.51 13.38
CA THR A 50 -24.54 -46.23 12.12
C THR A 50 -24.07 -44.94 11.51
N ASN A 51 -23.92 -43.90 12.34
CA ASN A 51 -23.56 -42.58 11.90
C ASN A 51 -22.10 -42.21 12.23
N ASN A 52 -21.35 -43.07 12.92
CA ASN A 52 -20.00 -42.87 13.40
C ASN A 52 -19.89 -41.69 14.37
N TYR A 53 -20.92 -41.43 15.19
CA TYR A 53 -20.94 -40.35 16.15
C TYR A 53 -20.63 -40.83 17.55
N LEU A 54 -19.71 -40.09 18.24
CA LEU A 54 -19.62 -40.19 19.69
C LEU A 54 -20.61 -39.19 20.29
N LYS A 55 -21.54 -39.71 21.07
CA LYS A 55 -22.64 -38.97 21.69
C LYS A 55 -22.57 -39.06 23.21
N MET A 56 -23.02 -38.01 23.87
CA MET A 56 -23.18 -37.96 25.33
C MET A 56 -24.62 -37.56 25.67
N ARG A 57 -25.18 -38.20 26.71
CA ARG A 57 -26.48 -37.84 27.22
C ARG A 57 -26.38 -36.50 27.97
N ASP A 58 -27.32 -35.59 27.74
CA ASP A 58 -27.35 -34.29 28.40
C ASP A 58 -27.58 -34.41 29.91
N LYS A 59 -27.42 -33.31 30.64
CA LYS A 59 -27.55 -33.29 32.11
C LYS A 59 -28.95 -33.65 32.60
N ASP A 60 -29.98 -33.47 31.79
CA ASP A 60 -31.37 -33.70 32.13
C ASP A 60 -31.88 -35.08 31.60
N ASN A 61 -30.98 -35.86 31.05
CA ASN A 61 -31.24 -37.15 30.43
C ASN A 61 -32.36 -37.11 29.36
N ALA A 62 -32.47 -35.98 28.65
CA ALA A 62 -33.53 -35.72 27.67
C ALA A 62 -33.09 -35.98 26.22
N ALA A 63 -31.83 -35.66 25.88
CA ALA A 63 -31.33 -35.75 24.51
C ALA A 63 -29.90 -36.31 24.41
N TRP A 64 -29.54 -36.84 23.23
CA TRP A 64 -28.19 -37.20 22.85
C TRP A 64 -27.49 -36.01 22.18
N VAL A 65 -26.46 -35.50 22.78
CA VAL A 65 -25.61 -34.46 22.23
C VAL A 65 -24.47 -35.10 21.47
N ILE A 66 -24.27 -34.73 20.21
CA ILE A 66 -23.14 -35.19 19.41
C ILE A 66 -21.87 -34.44 19.86
N VAL A 67 -20.88 -35.20 20.32
CA VAL A 67 -19.60 -34.65 20.76
C VAL A 67 -18.59 -34.64 19.62
N GLY A 68 -18.60 -35.65 18.78
CA GLY A 68 -17.71 -35.74 17.64
C GLY A 68 -18.11 -36.87 16.65
N GLU A 69 -17.43 -36.85 15.52
CA GLU A 69 -17.58 -37.85 14.45
C GLU A 69 -16.26 -38.60 14.25
N PHE A 70 -16.33 -39.92 14.11
CA PHE A 70 -15.22 -40.72 13.64
C PHE A 70 -15.22 -40.76 12.11
N ASP A 71 -14.32 -40.02 11.48
CA ASP A 71 -14.07 -40.10 10.05
C ASP A 71 -13.24 -41.35 9.75
N ILE A 72 -13.93 -42.46 9.54
CA ILE A 72 -13.31 -43.78 9.31
C ILE A 72 -12.57 -43.85 7.96
N THR A 73 -12.80 -42.91 7.06
CA THR A 73 -12.09 -42.86 5.78
C THR A 73 -10.68 -42.31 5.92
N ASN A 74 -10.49 -41.39 6.86
CA ASN A 74 -9.24 -40.70 7.05
C ASN A 74 -8.60 -40.94 8.43
N ASP A 75 -9.13 -41.92 9.20
CA ASP A 75 -8.67 -42.26 10.56
C ASP A 75 -8.60 -41.05 11.52
N ARG A 76 -9.62 -40.19 11.53
CA ARG A 76 -9.66 -38.97 12.30
C ARG A 76 -10.88 -38.92 13.22
N PHE A 77 -10.70 -38.24 14.34
CA PHE A 77 -11.80 -37.81 15.19
C PHE A 77 -12.06 -36.31 14.96
N LYS A 78 -13.28 -35.97 14.52
CA LYS A 78 -13.72 -34.60 14.32
C LYS A 78 -14.57 -34.16 15.50
N LEU A 79 -14.13 -33.13 16.24
CA LEU A 79 -15.00 -32.48 17.22
C LEU A 79 -16.12 -31.75 16.48
N ILE A 80 -17.37 -32.00 16.87
CA ILE A 80 -18.52 -31.24 16.37
C ILE A 80 -18.78 -30.12 17.37
N SER A 81 -18.52 -28.91 16.95
CA SER A 81 -18.75 -27.69 17.71
C SER A 81 -19.42 -26.68 16.81
N ASP A 82 -20.51 -26.09 17.26
CA ASP A 82 -21.17 -25.00 16.54
C ASP A 82 -20.34 -23.70 16.54
N SER A 83 -19.29 -23.63 17.35
CA SER A 83 -18.45 -22.45 17.52
C SER A 83 -17.09 -22.54 16.85
N ILE A 84 -16.55 -23.78 16.67
CA ILE A 84 -15.25 -24.02 16.03
C ILE A 84 -15.37 -25.21 15.12
N LYS A 85 -15.13 -25.04 13.82
CA LYS A 85 -15.09 -26.14 12.84
C LYS A 85 -13.98 -25.96 11.83
N ALA A 86 -13.62 -27.05 11.13
CA ALA A 86 -12.67 -26.98 10.04
C ALA A 86 -13.26 -26.13 8.89
N ALA A 87 -12.49 -25.16 8.40
CA ALA A 87 -12.84 -24.41 7.20
C ALA A 87 -12.68 -25.27 5.96
N SER A 88 -13.53 -25.06 4.95
CA SER A 88 -13.51 -25.82 3.69
C SER A 88 -12.22 -25.70 2.90
N ALA A 89 -11.44 -24.65 3.12
CA ALA A 89 -10.16 -24.37 2.44
C ALA A 89 -8.92 -24.65 3.31
N GLY A 90 -9.07 -25.39 4.42
CA GLY A 90 -7.95 -25.80 5.28
C GLY A 90 -7.54 -24.71 6.29
N GLY A 91 -8.34 -24.50 7.29
CA GLY A 91 -8.12 -23.60 8.42
C GLY A 91 -9.13 -23.91 9.51
N ILE A 92 -9.39 -22.95 10.38
CA ILE A 92 -10.37 -23.03 11.45
C ILE A 92 -11.33 -21.84 11.32
N ASP A 93 -12.62 -22.11 11.15
CA ASP A 93 -13.68 -21.11 11.24
C ASP A 93 -14.12 -20.95 12.71
N VAL A 94 -14.15 -19.73 13.20
CA VAL A 94 -14.82 -19.38 14.46
C VAL A 94 -16.18 -18.79 14.12
N LEU A 95 -17.23 -19.38 14.70
CA LEU A 95 -18.61 -19.03 14.43
C LEU A 95 -19.24 -18.33 15.65
N ASN A 96 -20.26 -17.52 15.44
CA ASN A 96 -21.12 -17.04 16.52
C ASN A 96 -22.18 -18.08 16.89
N SER A 97 -23.01 -17.79 17.90
CA SER A 97 -24.06 -18.68 18.38
C SER A 97 -25.14 -18.99 17.33
N SER A 98 -25.24 -18.21 16.25
CA SER A 98 -26.13 -18.47 15.12
C SER A 98 -25.47 -19.24 13.96
N GLY A 99 -24.24 -19.70 14.14
CA GLY A 99 -23.49 -20.44 13.12
C GLY A 99 -22.90 -19.55 12.01
N THR A 100 -22.93 -18.25 12.16
CA THR A 100 -22.31 -17.32 11.21
C THR A 100 -20.81 -17.20 11.49
N LYS A 101 -19.99 -17.33 10.46
CA LYS A 101 -18.54 -17.16 10.58
C LYS A 101 -18.19 -15.72 10.99
N ILE A 102 -17.46 -15.57 12.11
CA ILE A 102 -16.97 -14.30 12.65
C ILE A 102 -15.46 -14.14 12.46
N ILE A 103 -14.72 -15.24 12.39
CA ILE A 103 -13.28 -15.26 12.12
C ILE A 103 -12.98 -16.41 11.19
N ASP A 104 -12.24 -16.12 10.13
CA ASP A 104 -11.63 -17.10 9.24
C ASP A 104 -10.13 -17.16 9.57
N LEU A 105 -9.71 -18.22 10.24
CA LEU A 105 -8.30 -18.43 10.57
C LEU A 105 -7.51 -19.02 9.38
N GLN A 106 -7.92 -18.71 8.17
CA GLN A 106 -7.11 -19.01 6.98
C GLN A 106 -5.94 -18.06 6.86
N VAL A 107 -4.89 -18.54 6.22
CA VAL A 107 -3.75 -17.68 5.89
C VAL A 107 -4.12 -16.82 4.69
N ALA A 108 -3.98 -15.52 4.82
CA ALA A 108 -4.22 -14.58 3.74
C ALA A 108 -3.42 -14.94 2.48
N SER A 109 -4.04 -14.84 1.32
CA SER A 109 -3.31 -14.89 0.04
C SER A 109 -2.43 -13.64 -0.10
N GLN A 110 -1.46 -13.66 -1.01
CA GLN A 110 -0.66 -12.46 -1.29
C GLN A 110 -1.56 -11.29 -1.74
N ALA A 111 -2.46 -11.53 -2.68
CA ALA A 111 -3.37 -10.51 -3.19
C ALA A 111 -4.27 -9.93 -2.08
N THR A 112 -4.80 -10.77 -1.18
CA THR A 112 -5.62 -10.32 -0.04
C THR A 112 -4.80 -9.47 0.94
N ALA A 113 -3.56 -9.87 1.22
CA ALA A 113 -2.67 -9.14 2.11
C ALA A 113 -2.28 -7.77 1.53
N GLU A 114 -1.98 -7.71 0.23
CA GLU A 114 -1.64 -6.46 -0.48
C GLU A 114 -2.84 -5.52 -0.60
N ALA A 115 -4.04 -6.04 -0.81
CA ALA A 115 -5.26 -5.23 -0.87
C ALA A 115 -5.63 -4.59 0.48
N GLY A 116 -5.26 -5.21 1.62
CA GLY A 116 -5.50 -4.69 2.96
C GLY A 116 -6.97 -4.53 3.34
N THR A 117 -7.89 -5.22 2.65
CA THR A 117 -9.34 -5.07 2.83
C THR A 117 -9.99 -6.18 3.66
N ASN A 118 -9.27 -7.29 3.90
CA ASN A 118 -9.77 -8.43 4.67
C ASN A 118 -9.22 -8.40 6.10
N ASN A 119 -10.12 -8.47 7.09
CA ASN A 119 -9.79 -8.47 8.52
C ASN A 119 -10.06 -9.81 9.20
N THR A 120 -10.38 -10.86 8.45
CA THR A 120 -10.76 -12.18 8.97
C THR A 120 -9.70 -13.27 8.75
N GLU A 121 -8.69 -13.01 7.93
CA GLU A 121 -7.60 -13.95 7.64
C GLU A 121 -6.34 -13.66 8.46
N LEU A 122 -5.57 -14.71 8.74
CA LEU A 122 -4.30 -14.58 9.48
C LEU A 122 -3.18 -14.08 8.57
N MET A 123 -2.48 -13.05 9.02
CA MET A 123 -1.29 -12.54 8.36
C MET A 123 -0.05 -13.31 8.85
N THR A 124 0.63 -14.01 7.94
CA THR A 124 1.95 -14.56 8.25
C THR A 124 3.03 -13.46 8.14
N PRO A 125 4.21 -13.65 8.75
CA PRO A 125 5.32 -12.71 8.60
C PRO A 125 5.65 -12.38 7.14
N LEU A 126 5.58 -13.37 6.24
CA LEU A 126 5.80 -13.15 4.80
C LEU A 126 4.69 -12.27 4.20
N ARG A 127 3.41 -12.54 4.51
CA ARG A 127 2.29 -11.73 4.00
C ARG A 127 2.31 -10.32 4.56
N THR A 128 2.69 -10.14 5.82
CA THR A 128 2.89 -8.82 6.41
C THR A 128 4.00 -8.06 5.68
N ALA A 129 5.14 -8.70 5.41
CA ALA A 129 6.24 -8.08 4.66
C ALA A 129 5.81 -7.68 3.24
N GLN A 130 5.07 -8.53 2.53
CA GLN A 130 4.52 -8.23 1.20
C GLN A 130 3.53 -7.06 1.23
N SER A 131 2.61 -7.04 2.19
CA SER A 131 1.66 -5.93 2.37
C SER A 131 2.38 -4.62 2.66
N VAL A 132 3.38 -4.64 3.55
CA VAL A 132 4.19 -3.45 3.86
C VAL A 132 4.94 -2.97 2.62
N PHE A 133 5.56 -3.87 1.86
CA PHE A 133 6.30 -3.50 0.65
C PHE A 133 5.40 -2.85 -0.40
N GLU A 134 4.19 -3.39 -0.63
CA GLU A 134 3.23 -2.84 -1.59
C GLU A 134 2.56 -1.55 -1.14
N ASN A 135 2.27 -1.42 0.16
CA ASN A 135 1.50 -0.30 0.70
C ASN A 135 2.36 0.79 1.38
N ALA A 136 3.63 0.50 1.70
CA ALA A 136 4.51 1.49 2.29
C ALA A 136 5.04 2.45 1.23
N VAL A 137 5.00 3.74 1.55
CA VAL A 137 5.59 4.83 0.76
C VAL A 137 7.10 4.88 1.03
N ILE A 138 7.85 3.80 0.68
CA ILE A 138 9.28 3.69 0.99
C ILE A 138 10.14 4.25 -0.15
N TYR A 139 9.74 3.99 -1.41
CA TYR A 139 10.43 4.47 -2.60
C TYR A 139 9.42 4.96 -3.64
N PRO A 140 9.75 5.99 -4.42
CA PRO A 140 8.89 6.39 -5.52
C PRO A 140 8.83 5.25 -6.54
N LYS A 141 7.62 4.86 -6.91
CA LYS A 141 7.39 3.84 -7.94
C LYS A 141 7.59 4.42 -9.35
N ILE A 142 7.38 5.72 -9.48
CA ILE A 142 7.50 6.44 -10.75
C ILE A 142 8.25 7.75 -10.51
N VAL A 143 9.25 8.00 -11.37
CA VAL A 143 9.96 9.27 -11.47
C VAL A 143 9.82 9.78 -12.91
N THR A 144 9.26 10.94 -13.09
CA THR A 144 9.04 11.55 -14.39
C THR A 144 9.61 12.97 -14.42
N ILE A 145 10.39 13.29 -15.46
CA ILE A 145 10.91 14.64 -15.70
C ILE A 145 10.21 15.21 -16.93
N LEU A 146 9.54 16.34 -16.75
CA LEU A 146 8.77 17.04 -17.77
C LEU A 146 9.51 18.32 -18.14
N GLN A 147 9.84 18.46 -19.41
CA GLN A 147 10.48 19.65 -19.99
C GLN A 147 9.63 20.31 -21.09
N SER A 148 8.47 19.71 -21.38
CA SER A 148 7.49 20.19 -22.37
C SER A 148 6.09 19.66 -22.02
N GLY A 149 5.08 20.16 -22.69
CA GLY A 149 3.69 19.79 -22.45
C GLY A 149 2.99 20.72 -21.46
N THR A 150 1.74 20.41 -21.11
CA THR A 150 0.88 21.28 -20.27
C THR A 150 0.12 20.52 -19.18
N SER A 151 0.09 19.19 -19.23
CA SER A 151 -0.60 18.37 -18.25
C SER A 151 0.06 17.00 -18.06
N TYR A 152 -0.06 16.46 -16.87
CA TYR A 152 0.40 15.12 -16.50
C TYR A 152 -0.60 14.48 -15.55
N VAL A 153 -1.02 13.25 -15.86
CA VAL A 153 -1.90 12.47 -14.98
C VAL A 153 -1.06 11.61 -14.05
N LEU A 154 -1.25 11.80 -12.76
CA LEU A 154 -0.59 10.97 -11.74
C LEU A 154 -1.09 9.53 -11.84
N PRO A 155 -0.25 8.53 -11.48
CA PRO A 155 -0.67 7.12 -11.49
C PRO A 155 -1.92 6.89 -10.65
N ALA A 156 -2.82 6.02 -11.11
CA ALA A 156 -4.04 5.67 -10.39
C ALA A 156 -3.77 4.97 -9.03
N THR A 157 -2.55 4.46 -8.84
CA THR A 157 -2.11 3.82 -7.59
C THR A 157 -1.32 4.76 -6.68
N ALA A 158 -1.08 6.00 -7.09
CA ALA A 158 -0.31 6.94 -6.29
C ALA A 158 -1.07 7.36 -5.02
N ARG A 159 -0.35 7.40 -3.89
CA ARG A 159 -0.86 7.85 -2.59
C ARG A 159 -0.11 9.07 -2.05
N ALA A 160 1.03 9.36 -2.65
CA ALA A 160 1.84 10.53 -2.35
C ALA A 160 2.57 11.00 -3.58
N VAL A 161 2.86 12.28 -3.66
CA VAL A 161 3.64 12.88 -4.74
C VAL A 161 4.61 13.93 -4.19
N LEU A 162 5.86 13.89 -4.66
CA LEU A 162 6.83 14.96 -4.51
C LEU A 162 6.98 15.63 -5.86
N ILE A 163 6.78 16.94 -5.91
CA ILE A 163 6.90 17.75 -7.11
C ILE A 163 8.06 18.71 -6.90
N ARG A 164 9.01 18.73 -7.84
CA ARG A 164 10.10 19.70 -7.90
C ARG A 164 9.98 20.48 -9.19
N ALA A 165 9.76 21.76 -9.12
CA ALA A 165 9.63 22.64 -10.28
C ALA A 165 10.76 23.66 -10.29
N SER A 166 11.35 23.87 -11.46
CA SER A 166 12.37 24.90 -11.69
C SER A 166 11.96 25.80 -12.84
N GLY A 167 12.05 27.10 -12.66
CA GLY A 167 11.98 28.05 -13.75
C GLY A 167 13.11 27.87 -14.77
N GLY A 168 13.08 28.56 -15.86
CA GLY A 168 14.19 28.61 -16.82
C GLY A 168 15.37 29.44 -16.30
N GLY A 169 16.60 29.04 -16.61
CA GLY A 169 17.80 29.83 -16.30
C GLY A 169 17.84 31.16 -17.07
N GLY A 170 18.50 32.16 -16.51
CA GLY A 170 18.75 33.45 -17.20
C GLY A 170 19.81 33.34 -18.31
N GLY A 171 19.68 34.10 -19.37
CA GLY A 171 20.69 34.20 -20.42
C GLY A 171 21.89 35.06 -20.01
N GLY A 172 23.08 34.75 -20.54
CA GLY A 172 24.31 35.49 -20.32
C GLY A 172 24.35 36.83 -21.09
N SER A 173 25.10 37.81 -20.59
CA SER A 173 25.39 39.07 -21.29
C SER A 173 26.49 38.91 -22.33
N VAL A 174 26.56 39.84 -23.28
CA VAL A 174 27.61 39.90 -24.28
C VAL A 174 28.23 41.32 -24.35
N TYR A 175 29.50 41.40 -24.68
CA TYR A 175 30.21 42.63 -25.02
C TYR A 175 31.10 42.38 -26.20
N GLU A 176 30.98 43.22 -27.25
CA GLU A 176 31.81 43.22 -28.45
C GLU A 176 32.74 44.41 -28.43
N PRO A 177 34.03 44.24 -28.14
CA PRO A 177 34.97 45.34 -27.95
C PRO A 177 35.28 46.11 -29.24
N THR A 178 35.19 45.47 -30.40
CA THR A 178 35.51 46.09 -31.69
C THR A 178 34.55 47.25 -32.03
N PHE A 179 33.31 47.11 -31.59
CA PHE A 179 32.28 48.15 -31.81
C PHE A 179 31.83 48.85 -30.54
N ALA A 180 32.45 48.53 -29.41
CA ALA A 180 32.09 49.02 -28.05
C ALA A 180 30.58 48.85 -27.78
N THR A 181 29.99 47.76 -28.30
CA THR A 181 28.58 47.44 -28.13
C THR A 181 28.38 46.33 -27.10
N ALA A 182 27.28 46.40 -26.39
CA ALA A 182 26.97 45.47 -25.32
C ALA A 182 25.48 45.18 -25.29
N ALA A 183 25.11 43.94 -24.89
CA ALA A 183 23.72 43.58 -24.65
C ALA A 183 23.62 42.69 -23.39
N ASN A 184 22.62 42.97 -22.58
CA ASN A 184 22.24 42.11 -21.50
C ASN A 184 21.58 40.83 -22.02
N GLY A 185 21.66 39.73 -21.31
CA GLY A 185 20.83 38.56 -21.51
C GLY A 185 19.37 38.86 -21.17
N PHE A 186 18.55 37.81 -21.25
CA PHE A 186 17.14 37.85 -20.87
C PHE A 186 16.90 36.99 -19.63
N THR A 187 15.92 37.38 -18.82
CA THR A 187 15.48 36.62 -17.68
C THR A 187 14.87 35.30 -18.16
N GLY A 188 15.07 34.21 -17.42
CA GLY A 188 14.40 32.96 -17.66
C GLY A 188 12.91 33.04 -17.37
N GLY A 189 12.14 32.18 -18.00
CA GLY A 189 10.69 32.09 -17.80
C GLY A 189 10.31 31.37 -16.50
N THR A 190 9.13 31.68 -16.00
CA THR A 190 8.55 31.04 -14.81
C THR A 190 7.97 29.67 -15.15
N THR A 191 8.21 28.66 -14.33
CA THR A 191 7.51 27.37 -14.37
C THR A 191 6.41 27.36 -13.31
N THR A 192 5.22 26.90 -13.69
CA THR A 192 4.09 26.77 -12.78
C THR A 192 3.56 25.33 -12.76
N VAL A 193 3.05 24.87 -11.61
CA VAL A 193 2.33 23.61 -11.46
C VAL A 193 1.10 23.83 -10.60
N THR A 194 -0.07 23.42 -11.07
CA THR A 194 -1.33 23.64 -10.37
C THR A 194 -2.20 22.39 -10.32
N ASN A 195 -2.87 22.19 -9.20
CA ASN A 195 -4.02 21.32 -9.03
C ASN A 195 -4.83 21.82 -7.82
N ALA A 196 -6.04 22.27 -8.06
CA ALA A 196 -6.87 22.89 -7.03
C ALA A 196 -7.32 21.89 -5.94
N THR A 197 -7.65 20.66 -6.32
CA THR A 197 -8.10 19.61 -5.38
C THR A 197 -6.99 19.25 -4.39
N LEU A 198 -5.75 19.15 -4.86
CA LEU A 198 -4.59 18.83 -4.03
C LEU A 198 -3.96 20.08 -3.36
N GLY A 199 -4.54 21.25 -3.54
CA GLY A 199 -3.98 22.50 -3.01
C GLY A 199 -2.60 22.85 -3.59
N ILE A 200 -2.28 22.38 -4.80
CA ILE A 200 -1.02 22.64 -5.47
C ILE A 200 -1.12 23.92 -6.29
N ASN A 201 -0.24 24.90 -5.97
CA ASN A 201 -0.09 26.13 -6.73
C ASN A 201 1.39 26.57 -6.64
N ILE A 202 2.25 25.88 -7.40
CA ILE A 202 3.70 26.15 -7.42
C ILE A 202 3.99 27.20 -8.45
N VAL A 203 4.82 28.19 -8.09
CA VAL A 203 5.41 29.18 -8.96
C VAL A 203 6.92 29.18 -8.75
N ALA A 204 7.67 28.66 -9.71
CA ALA A 204 9.13 28.64 -9.72
C ALA A 204 9.65 29.70 -10.69
N GLU A 205 10.15 30.80 -10.15
CA GLU A 205 10.65 31.93 -10.95
C GLU A 205 11.91 31.58 -11.72
N GLY A 206 12.05 32.19 -12.88
CA GLY A 206 13.23 32.05 -13.72
C GLY A 206 14.46 32.73 -13.14
N GLY A 207 15.63 32.34 -13.65
CA GLY A 207 16.92 32.95 -13.29
C GLY A 207 17.06 34.35 -13.85
N ALA A 208 17.73 35.22 -13.10
CA ALA A 208 18.05 36.58 -13.54
C ALA A 208 18.98 36.56 -14.75
N ARG A 209 18.83 37.55 -15.62
CA ARG A 209 19.70 37.80 -16.77
C ARG A 209 21.14 38.12 -16.35
N GLY A 210 22.08 37.81 -17.22
CA GLY A 210 23.40 38.38 -17.16
C GLY A 210 23.36 39.84 -17.59
N VAL A 211 24.08 40.71 -16.83
CA VAL A 211 24.18 42.13 -17.11
C VAL A 211 25.63 42.52 -17.43
N ASN A 212 25.82 43.53 -18.24
CA ASN A 212 27.15 44.00 -18.65
C ASN A 212 27.60 45.29 -17.96
N THR A 213 26.84 45.78 -16.97
CA THR A 213 27.18 46.95 -16.15
C THR A 213 27.31 46.63 -14.68
N THR A 214 28.14 47.37 -13.94
CA THR A 214 28.40 47.12 -12.52
C THR A 214 27.27 47.55 -11.57
N ASN A 215 26.20 48.20 -12.10
CA ASN A 215 25.20 48.87 -11.24
C ASN A 215 23.75 48.41 -11.44
N GLU A 216 23.48 47.43 -12.29
CA GLU A 216 22.12 46.91 -12.41
C GLU A 216 21.91 45.73 -11.47
N THR A 217 20.95 45.86 -10.56
CA THR A 217 20.45 44.76 -9.72
C THR A 217 19.09 44.36 -10.21
N GLU A 218 18.98 43.17 -10.74
CA GLU A 218 17.67 42.60 -11.07
C GLU A 218 17.07 41.93 -9.83
N ILE A 219 15.88 42.37 -9.44
CA ILE A 219 15.12 41.77 -8.35
C ILE A 219 14.20 40.73 -8.98
N LEU A 220 14.41 39.46 -8.65
CA LEU A 220 13.49 38.38 -9.03
C LEU A 220 12.28 38.38 -8.11
N ASN A 221 11.14 38.09 -8.68
CA ASN A 221 9.94 37.80 -7.89
C ASN A 221 10.17 36.55 -7.04
N ALA A 222 9.56 36.50 -5.86
CA ALA A 222 9.71 35.38 -4.96
C ALA A 222 8.92 34.18 -5.46
N SER A 223 9.57 33.05 -5.60
CA SER A 223 8.89 31.76 -5.84
C SER A 223 7.97 31.41 -4.68
N SER A 224 6.90 30.67 -4.96
CA SER A 224 5.87 30.34 -3.97
C SER A 224 5.26 28.94 -4.17
N GLY A 225 4.43 28.53 -3.21
CA GLY A 225 3.61 27.32 -3.30
C GLY A 225 4.31 26.00 -2.98
N GLY A 226 5.56 26.06 -2.55
CA GLY A 226 6.32 24.89 -2.14
C GLY A 226 6.58 24.82 -0.64
N ASP A 227 6.94 23.64 -0.15
CA ASP A 227 7.37 23.41 1.21
C ASP A 227 8.85 23.78 1.40
N VAL A 228 9.63 23.74 0.31
CA VAL A 228 11.04 24.16 0.27
C VAL A 228 11.28 25.03 -0.96
N LEU A 229 11.86 26.20 -0.75
CA LEU A 229 12.27 27.16 -1.79
C LEU A 229 13.78 27.25 -1.80
N ARG A 230 14.42 26.96 -2.92
CA ARG A 230 15.88 27.04 -3.07
C ARG A 230 16.25 27.59 -4.45
N GLY A 231 17.34 28.37 -4.53
CA GLY A 231 17.87 28.97 -5.74
C GLY A 231 18.92 28.11 -6.43
N SER A 232 18.58 26.90 -6.91
CA SER A 232 19.50 26.07 -7.70
C SER A 232 18.72 25.16 -8.67
N GLY A 233 17.89 25.77 -9.51
CA GLY A 233 17.14 25.13 -10.57
C GLY A 233 17.94 25.06 -11.89
N ALA A 234 17.27 25.30 -13.04
CA ALA A 234 17.89 25.30 -14.36
C ALA A 234 19.06 26.29 -14.43
N ALA A 235 20.16 25.86 -15.02
CA ALA A 235 21.37 26.68 -15.11
C ALA A 235 21.17 27.91 -16.00
N GLY A 236 21.82 29.02 -15.61
CA GLY A 236 21.94 30.21 -16.46
C GLY A 236 22.96 30.01 -17.57
N GLY A 237 22.79 30.76 -18.67
CA GLY A 237 23.76 30.80 -19.76
C GLY A 237 25.03 31.59 -19.39
N SER A 238 26.15 31.22 -19.99
CA SER A 238 27.40 31.93 -19.83
C SER A 238 27.40 33.26 -20.59
N GLY A 239 28.10 34.28 -20.02
CA GLY A 239 28.36 35.53 -20.73
C GLY A 239 29.57 35.38 -21.68
N ASP A 240 29.53 36.05 -22.81
CA ASP A 240 30.62 36.11 -23.79
C ASP A 240 31.26 37.51 -23.84
N ALA A 241 32.58 37.57 -23.87
CA ALA A 241 33.37 38.80 -23.88
C ALA A 241 34.09 39.09 -25.18
N GLY A 242 33.99 38.22 -26.16
CA GLY A 242 34.95 38.32 -27.27
C GLY A 242 36.39 38.28 -26.75
N ASN A 243 37.30 39.04 -27.37
CA ASN A 243 38.73 39.07 -27.02
C ASN A 243 39.15 40.09 -25.92
N ASN A 244 38.19 40.69 -25.19
CA ASN A 244 38.53 41.75 -24.22
C ASN A 244 38.41 41.28 -22.78
N THR A 245 39.53 41.33 -22.02
CA THR A 245 39.62 40.89 -20.63
C THR A 245 39.10 41.93 -19.63
N THR A 246 38.73 43.14 -20.06
CA THR A 246 38.32 44.26 -19.16
C THR A 246 36.82 44.53 -19.15
N ALA A 247 36.03 43.85 -19.99
CA ALA A 247 34.60 44.06 -20.01
C ALA A 247 33.88 43.37 -18.85
N ASN A 248 33.05 44.12 -18.15
CA ASN A 248 32.18 43.61 -17.11
C ASN A 248 31.01 42.80 -17.76
N ARG A 249 31.13 41.52 -17.74
CA ARG A 249 30.11 40.59 -18.24
C ARG A 249 29.69 39.66 -17.10
N SER A 250 28.46 39.25 -17.11
CA SER A 250 28.01 38.27 -16.16
C SER A 250 27.21 37.14 -16.82
N ASN A 251 27.35 35.97 -16.23
CA ASN A 251 26.49 34.87 -16.57
C ASN A 251 25.06 35.14 -16.11
N GLY A 252 24.08 34.61 -16.82
CA GLY A 252 22.73 34.48 -16.28
C GLY A 252 22.74 33.62 -15.02
N ARG A 253 21.80 33.88 -14.14
CA ARG A 253 21.69 33.15 -12.87
C ARG A 253 20.87 31.91 -13.01
N PRO A 254 21.10 30.87 -12.19
CA PRO A 254 20.19 29.73 -12.10
C PRO A 254 18.78 30.18 -11.66
N ALA A 255 17.79 29.45 -12.13
CA ALA A 255 16.41 29.61 -11.68
C ALA A 255 16.20 29.14 -10.25
N ASN A 256 15.07 29.48 -9.67
CA ASN A 256 14.65 28.94 -8.38
C ASN A 256 14.13 27.49 -8.54
N LEU A 257 14.35 26.67 -7.51
CA LEU A 257 13.79 25.35 -7.36
C LEU A 257 12.76 25.36 -6.23
N VAL A 258 11.55 24.93 -6.52
CA VAL A 258 10.45 24.80 -5.57
C VAL A 258 10.12 23.34 -5.40
N THR A 259 10.02 22.87 -4.16
CA THR A 259 9.66 21.48 -3.83
C THR A 259 8.37 21.46 -3.04
N LYS A 260 7.40 20.65 -3.45
CA LYS A 260 6.11 20.43 -2.78
C LYS A 260 5.89 18.96 -2.57
N TYR A 261 5.51 18.57 -1.34
CA TYR A 261 5.14 17.20 -1.00
C TYR A 261 3.66 17.13 -0.63
N VAL A 262 2.94 16.17 -1.19
CA VAL A 262 1.51 15.96 -0.94
C VAL A 262 1.28 14.47 -0.64
N ILE A 263 0.61 14.20 0.49
CA ILE A 263 0.07 12.88 0.85
C ILE A 263 -1.43 13.05 0.95
N ASP A 264 -2.16 12.45 0.03
CA ASP A 264 -3.61 12.55 0.00
C ASP A 264 -4.19 11.35 -0.77
N THR A 265 -5.42 10.96 -0.44
CA THR A 265 -6.17 9.95 -1.20
C THR A 265 -6.51 10.43 -2.62
N ASP A 266 -6.67 11.73 -2.80
CA ASP A 266 -7.01 12.36 -4.07
C ASP A 266 -5.81 12.50 -5.04
N VAL A 267 -4.60 12.07 -4.62
CA VAL A 267 -3.41 12.01 -5.48
C VAL A 267 -3.60 11.02 -6.63
N ALA A 268 -4.29 9.90 -6.37
CA ALA A 268 -4.51 8.83 -7.34
C ALA A 268 -5.25 9.34 -8.59
N GLY A 269 -4.60 9.27 -9.75
CA GLY A 269 -5.19 9.71 -11.03
C GLY A 269 -5.42 11.21 -11.17
N ALA A 270 -4.95 12.04 -10.23
CA ALA A 270 -5.09 13.49 -10.31
C ALA A 270 -4.30 14.06 -11.50
N THR A 271 -4.84 15.08 -12.14
CA THR A 271 -4.17 15.77 -13.26
C THR A 271 -3.47 17.01 -12.76
N LEU A 272 -2.16 17.06 -12.95
CA LEU A 272 -1.36 18.28 -12.76
C LEU A 272 -1.37 19.09 -14.05
N THR A 273 -1.70 20.36 -13.96
CA THR A 273 -1.54 21.32 -15.07
C THR A 273 -0.26 22.10 -14.82
N TYR A 274 0.57 22.25 -15.85
CA TYR A 274 1.84 22.94 -15.71
C TYR A 274 2.21 23.74 -16.95
N ALA A 275 3.09 24.73 -16.76
CA ALA A 275 3.77 25.45 -17.82
C ALA A 275 5.25 25.49 -17.50
N ILE A 276 6.09 25.18 -18.49
CA ILE A 276 7.54 25.15 -18.34
C ILE A 276 8.13 26.49 -18.77
N GLY A 277 8.91 27.14 -17.92
CA GLY A 277 9.61 28.36 -18.21
C GLY A 277 10.73 28.14 -19.21
N ALA A 278 10.76 28.92 -20.28
CA ALA A 278 11.85 28.89 -21.25
C ALA A 278 13.14 29.43 -20.59
N GLY A 279 14.30 28.96 -21.06
CA GLY A 279 15.57 29.63 -20.74
C GLY A 279 15.61 31.06 -21.32
N GLY A 280 16.21 31.98 -20.57
CA GLY A 280 16.44 33.34 -21.06
C GLY A 280 17.41 33.33 -22.25
N ALA A 281 17.11 34.05 -23.32
CA ALA A 281 18.04 34.18 -24.43
C ALA A 281 19.31 34.94 -24.00
N GLY A 282 20.44 34.56 -24.58
CA GLY A 282 21.68 35.35 -24.41
C GLY A 282 21.56 36.71 -25.06
N GLY A 283 22.28 37.69 -24.56
CA GLY A 283 22.46 38.99 -25.21
C GLY A 283 23.11 38.81 -26.59
N SER A 284 22.76 39.63 -27.56
CA SER A 284 23.35 39.55 -28.91
C SER A 284 23.69 40.91 -29.42
N VAL A 285 24.89 41.04 -29.99
CA VAL A 285 25.40 42.19 -30.71
C VAL A 285 26.05 41.71 -31.99
N SER A 286 26.33 42.62 -32.96
CA SER A 286 26.96 42.23 -34.22
C SER A 286 28.28 41.48 -33.98
N GLY A 287 28.35 40.22 -34.37
CA GLY A 287 29.56 39.39 -34.24
C GLY A 287 29.75 38.64 -32.95
N ALA A 288 28.87 38.80 -31.92
CA ALA A 288 28.98 38.11 -30.65
C ALA A 288 27.62 37.86 -29.99
N SER A 289 27.51 36.78 -29.22
CA SER A 289 26.27 36.44 -28.47
C SER A 289 26.62 35.72 -27.15
N GLY A 290 25.95 36.08 -26.07
CA GLY A 290 25.94 35.29 -24.85
C GLY A 290 25.12 34.00 -25.06
N GLU A 291 25.35 33.02 -24.20
CA GLU A 291 24.59 31.77 -24.19
C GLU A 291 23.20 31.93 -23.58
N ALA A 292 22.25 31.19 -24.07
CA ALA A 292 20.93 31.09 -23.47
C ALA A 292 20.98 30.27 -22.17
N GLY A 293 20.11 30.61 -21.24
CA GLY A 293 19.87 29.78 -20.06
C GLY A 293 19.16 28.48 -20.43
N MET A 294 19.23 27.48 -19.57
CA MET A 294 18.52 26.21 -19.75
C MET A 294 17.02 26.38 -19.51
N THR A 295 16.23 25.60 -20.23
CA THR A 295 14.78 25.49 -20.01
C THR A 295 14.52 24.93 -18.61
N GLY A 296 13.43 25.39 -17.97
CA GLY A 296 12.95 24.87 -16.70
C GLY A 296 12.46 23.41 -16.82
N PHE A 297 12.06 22.85 -15.71
CA PHE A 297 11.54 21.50 -15.66
C PHE A 297 10.55 21.30 -14.52
N VAL A 298 9.76 20.23 -14.60
CA VAL A 298 8.99 19.67 -13.48
C VAL A 298 9.41 18.22 -13.31
N GLU A 299 9.84 17.87 -12.12
CA GLU A 299 10.19 16.51 -11.74
C GLU A 299 9.12 15.99 -10.77
N ILE A 300 8.56 14.82 -11.06
CA ILE A 300 7.46 14.21 -10.32
C ILE A 300 7.90 12.84 -9.82
N TRP A 301 7.81 12.64 -8.52
CA TRP A 301 8.08 11.38 -7.84
C TRP A 301 6.77 10.92 -7.21
N ALA A 302 6.21 9.79 -7.67
CA ALA A 302 4.94 9.26 -7.20
C ALA A 302 5.13 7.90 -6.51
N TRP A 303 4.41 7.68 -5.38
CA TRP A 303 4.43 6.48 -4.57
C TRP A 303 3.08 5.78 -4.55
#